data_dd9a3157495f55e0d9a484e1224dad4f
#
_entry.id   dd9a3157495f55e0d9a484e1224dad4f
#
_cell.length_a   1.000
_cell.length_b   1.000
_cell.length_c   1.000
_cell.angle_alpha   90.00
_cell.angle_beta   90.00
_cell.angle_gamma   90.00
#
_symmetry.space_group_name_H-M   'P 1'
#
loop_
_entity.id
_entity.type
_entity.pdbx_description
1 polymer ?
#
loop_
_entity_poly.entity_id
_entity_poly.type
_entity_poly.pdbx_seq_one_letter_code
_entity_poly.pdbx_strand_id
1 'polypeptide(L)'
;MTFRSIKSLLVKTFSVFSLLLATEAFAGENHTPAPAGAGVEATATTEAHGAKKEGDFNVTETILEHIKDDHSWHLWGHTSIHLPVILKTSKGFEVFSSEKLVDEHHEPAIYKGNFDYKLIEGKTKIVDANGNIDEEASKQLWDFSITKNVASLFVSVFILLVVLLSAAAAYKKTGVKSAPKGLQSFMEPIILFVRDEVAIPNIGAKKAGKYMPFLLTIFFLILINNFLGLIPFFPGGANVSGNIAFTMTLAVFVFIVVNVSANKSYWE
;
A
#
# COMPACT_ATOMS: atom_id res chain seq x y z
N MET A 1 3.38 -25.09 15.65
CA MET A 1 2.31 -24.36 14.92
C MET A 1 1.41 -25.38 14.27
N THR A 2 0.13 -25.46 14.60
CA THR A 2 -0.79 -26.48 14.04
C THR A 2 -1.31 -26.01 12.68
N PHE A 3 -1.68 -26.96 11.81
CA PHE A 3 -2.25 -26.69 10.46
C PHE A 3 -3.50 -25.77 10.53
N ARG A 4 -4.24 -25.83 11.65
CA ARG A 4 -5.33 -24.92 11.97
C ARG A 4 -4.86 -23.48 12.16
N SER A 5 -3.67 -23.27 12.72
CA SER A 5 -3.06 -21.94 12.91
C SER A 5 -2.64 -21.30 11.58
N ILE A 6 -2.15 -22.11 10.63
CA ILE A 6 -1.73 -21.63 9.30
C ILE A 6 -2.96 -21.22 8.46
N LYS A 7 -4.05 -22.02 8.50
CA LYS A 7 -5.30 -21.63 7.84
C LYS A 7 -5.89 -20.37 8.45
N SER A 8 -5.83 -20.21 9.77
CA SER A 8 -6.26 -18.99 10.45
C SER A 8 -5.39 -17.78 10.07
N LEU A 9 -4.09 -17.97 9.89
CA LEU A 9 -3.18 -16.91 9.41
C LEU A 9 -3.55 -16.49 8.00
N LEU A 10 -3.73 -17.45 7.08
CA LEU A 10 -4.11 -17.19 5.69
C LEU A 10 -5.44 -16.44 5.57
N VAL A 11 -6.46 -16.89 6.32
CA VAL A 11 -7.78 -16.23 6.31
C VAL A 11 -7.67 -14.81 6.84
N LYS A 12 -6.91 -14.59 7.90
CA LYS A 12 -6.73 -13.25 8.48
C LYS A 12 -5.91 -12.34 7.58
N THR A 13 -4.86 -12.85 6.94
CA THR A 13 -4.04 -12.08 5.98
C THR A 13 -4.89 -11.68 4.78
N PHE A 14 -5.70 -12.61 4.26
CA PHE A 14 -6.60 -12.34 3.15
C PHE A 14 -7.71 -11.36 3.52
N SER A 15 -8.27 -11.47 4.72
CA SER A 15 -9.30 -10.55 5.21
C SER A 15 -8.77 -9.12 5.40
N VAL A 16 -7.57 -8.96 5.99
CA VAL A 16 -6.89 -7.66 6.11
C VAL A 16 -6.61 -7.07 4.73
N PHE A 17 -6.12 -7.89 3.82
CA PHE A 17 -5.82 -7.48 2.46
C PHE A 17 -7.07 -7.05 1.67
N SER A 18 -8.17 -7.81 1.77
CA SER A 18 -9.43 -7.47 1.11
C SER A 18 -10.01 -6.15 1.61
N LEU A 19 -9.89 -5.86 2.91
CA LEU A 19 -10.37 -4.60 3.47
C LEU A 19 -9.45 -3.42 3.11
N LEU A 20 -8.12 -3.64 3.04
CA LEU A 20 -7.17 -2.63 2.56
C LEU A 20 -7.48 -2.19 1.13
N LEU A 21 -7.78 -3.14 0.24
CA LEU A 21 -8.22 -2.82 -1.13
C LEU A 21 -9.53 -2.03 -1.15
N ALA A 22 -10.47 -2.37 -0.27
CA ALA A 22 -11.74 -1.66 -0.19
C ALA A 22 -11.57 -0.21 0.28
N THR A 23 -10.61 0.07 1.18
CA THR A 23 -10.37 1.43 1.68
C THR A 23 -9.63 2.31 0.69
N GLU A 24 -8.76 1.77 -0.16
CA GLU A 24 -8.15 2.52 -1.27
C GLU A 24 -9.24 3.00 -2.26
N ALA A 25 -10.27 2.18 -2.51
CA ALA A 25 -11.41 2.57 -3.33
C ALA A 25 -12.28 3.67 -2.70
N PHE A 26 -12.38 3.70 -1.36
CA PHE A 26 -13.14 4.74 -0.62
C PHE A 26 -12.31 6.01 -0.35
N ALA A 27 -10.98 5.93 -0.27
CA ALA A 27 -10.11 7.07 -0.03
C ALA A 27 -10.00 8.04 -1.23
N GLY A 28 -10.62 7.70 -2.36
CA GLY A 28 -10.74 8.56 -3.53
C GLY A 28 -11.62 9.80 -3.33
N GLU A 29 -12.46 9.84 -2.28
CA GLU A 29 -13.34 10.96 -1.99
C GLU A 29 -12.80 11.84 -0.85
N ASN A 30 -12.44 13.09 -1.21
CA ASN A 30 -12.18 14.22 -0.31
C ASN A 30 -10.97 14.16 0.63
N HIS A 31 -9.80 14.44 0.09
CA HIS A 31 -8.75 15.09 0.88
C HIS A 31 -8.43 16.48 0.34
N THR A 32 -9.12 17.47 0.86
CA THR A 32 -8.53 18.81 1.07
C THR A 32 -7.28 18.59 1.92
N PRO A 33 -6.12 19.12 1.54
CA PRO A 33 -4.93 19.01 2.37
C PRO A 33 -5.21 19.76 3.68
N ALA A 34 -5.21 19.03 4.79
CA ALA A 34 -5.20 19.63 6.10
C ALA A 34 -3.90 20.45 6.26
N PRO A 35 -3.93 21.66 6.85
CA PRO A 35 -2.72 22.43 7.06
C PRO A 35 -1.80 21.66 8.01
N ALA A 36 -0.61 21.35 7.54
CA ALA A 36 0.47 20.78 8.35
C ALA A 36 0.85 21.83 9.42
N GLY A 37 0.40 21.61 10.62
CA GLY A 37 0.85 22.34 11.81
C GLY A 37 1.96 21.56 12.47
N ALA A 38 3.15 22.05 12.39
CA ALA A 38 4.21 22.20 13.36
C ALA A 38 5.61 22.01 12.79
N GLY A 39 6.27 23.10 12.52
CA GLY A 39 7.65 23.36 12.90
C GLY A 39 8.77 22.73 12.07
N VAL A 40 9.03 23.27 10.87
CA VAL A 40 10.37 23.68 10.45
C VAL A 40 10.17 24.89 9.52
N GLU A 41 10.60 26.07 9.95
CA GLU A 41 10.74 27.25 9.09
C GLU A 41 11.78 26.95 8.01
N ALA A 42 11.32 26.72 6.79
CA ALA A 42 12.12 26.92 5.61
C ALA A 42 11.44 28.03 4.81
N THR A 43 12.07 29.18 4.79
CA THR A 43 11.74 30.34 3.99
C THR A 43 11.42 29.95 2.54
N ALA A 44 10.15 29.90 2.20
CA ALA A 44 9.69 29.76 0.82
C ALA A 44 9.67 31.16 0.20
N THR A 45 10.69 31.48 -0.55
CA THR A 45 10.63 32.55 -1.55
C THR A 45 9.71 32.08 -2.69
N THR A 46 8.59 32.76 -2.78
CA THR A 46 7.68 32.73 -3.94
C THR A 46 8.45 33.24 -5.15
N GLU A 47 8.77 32.37 -6.09
CA GLU A 47 9.18 32.80 -7.43
C GLU A 47 8.33 32.12 -8.51
N ALA A 48 7.91 32.99 -9.39
CA ALA A 48 6.99 32.83 -10.49
C ALA A 48 7.40 31.69 -11.48
N HIS A 49 6.38 31.14 -12.12
CA HIS A 49 6.47 30.33 -13.34
C HIS A 49 7.43 30.97 -14.36
N GLY A 50 8.64 30.46 -14.41
CA GLY A 50 9.64 30.74 -15.44
C GLY A 50 9.95 29.46 -16.22
N ALA A 51 9.99 29.57 -17.53
CA ALA A 51 10.19 28.54 -18.54
C ALA A 51 11.20 27.45 -18.13
N LYS A 52 10.80 26.16 -18.26
CA LYS A 52 11.69 25.00 -18.15
C LYS A 52 12.89 25.18 -19.08
N LYS A 53 14.08 25.32 -18.49
CA LYS A 53 15.34 25.05 -19.19
C LYS A 53 15.60 23.56 -19.12
N GLU A 54 15.66 22.90 -20.26
CA GLU A 54 16.20 21.55 -20.40
C GLU A 54 17.59 21.49 -19.76
N GLY A 55 17.74 20.69 -18.68
CA GLY A 55 19.04 20.37 -18.12
C GLY A 55 19.22 20.56 -16.61
N ASP A 56 18.27 21.10 -15.87
CA ASP A 56 18.43 21.27 -14.43
C ASP A 56 17.72 20.10 -13.69
N PHE A 57 18.53 19.18 -13.12
CA PHE A 57 18.03 18.05 -12.33
C PHE A 57 17.45 18.57 -11.02
N ASN A 58 16.13 18.67 -10.95
CA ASN A 58 15.41 19.08 -9.75
C ASN A 58 15.24 17.88 -8.80
N VAL A 59 16.14 17.79 -7.81
CA VAL A 59 16.13 16.72 -6.80
C VAL A 59 14.78 16.63 -6.09
N THR A 60 14.18 17.76 -5.76
CA THR A 60 12.89 17.82 -5.04
C THR A 60 11.75 17.25 -5.89
N GLU A 61 11.68 17.61 -7.16
CA GLU A 61 10.67 17.12 -8.10
C GLU A 61 10.81 15.61 -8.30
N THR A 62 12.04 15.15 -8.51
CA THR A 62 12.34 13.71 -8.62
C THR A 62 11.94 12.93 -7.37
N ILE A 63 12.22 13.44 -6.17
CA ILE A 63 11.81 12.79 -4.92
C ILE A 63 10.28 12.75 -4.80
N LEU A 64 9.59 13.85 -5.09
CA LEU A 64 8.14 13.93 -5.03
C LEU A 64 7.47 12.98 -6.02
N GLU A 65 7.98 12.86 -7.24
CA GLU A 65 7.50 11.88 -8.24
C GLU A 65 7.68 10.43 -7.77
N HIS A 66 8.78 10.13 -7.10
CA HIS A 66 9.02 8.77 -6.57
C HIS A 66 8.13 8.41 -5.38
N ILE A 67 7.74 9.39 -4.57
CA ILE A 67 6.86 9.18 -3.40
C ILE A 67 5.39 9.14 -3.79
N LYS A 68 5.00 9.84 -4.87
CA LYS A 68 3.63 9.93 -5.34
C LYS A 68 3.12 8.58 -5.82
N ASP A 69 1.88 8.26 -5.47
CA ASP A 69 1.20 7.11 -6.05
C ASP A 69 0.83 7.41 -7.50
N ASP A 70 1.07 6.46 -8.40
CA ASP A 70 0.88 6.61 -9.83
C ASP A 70 0.30 5.34 -10.45
N HIS A 71 -0.25 5.47 -11.64
CA HIS A 71 -0.78 4.37 -12.46
C HIS A 71 0.30 3.71 -13.33
N SER A 72 1.55 4.15 -13.21
CA SER A 72 2.72 3.55 -13.84
C SER A 72 3.79 3.19 -12.81
N TRP A 73 4.51 2.10 -13.08
CA TRP A 73 5.63 1.69 -12.25
C TRP A 73 6.92 1.82 -13.05
N HIS A 74 7.69 2.81 -12.71
CA HIS A 74 8.97 3.08 -13.35
C HIS A 74 9.99 1.98 -13.02
N LEU A 75 10.64 1.42 -14.04
CA LEU A 75 11.66 0.37 -13.88
C LEU A 75 13.06 0.98 -13.88
N TRP A 76 13.52 1.40 -15.06
CA TRP A 76 14.79 2.08 -15.28
C TRP A 76 14.77 2.87 -16.59
N GLY A 77 15.49 3.98 -16.64
CA GLY A 77 15.52 4.87 -17.81
C GLY A 77 14.13 5.37 -18.18
N HIS A 78 13.67 5.11 -19.37
CA HIS A 78 12.33 5.47 -19.86
C HIS A 78 11.35 4.30 -19.86
N THR A 79 11.71 3.16 -19.23
CA THR A 79 10.85 1.98 -19.23
C THR A 79 9.95 1.98 -17.99
N SER A 80 8.63 1.94 -18.22
CA SER A 80 7.61 1.87 -17.17
C SER A 80 6.65 0.72 -17.44
N ILE A 81 6.16 0.09 -16.38
CA ILE A 81 5.05 -0.86 -16.44
C ILE A 81 3.77 -0.06 -16.27
N HIS A 82 2.90 -0.08 -17.28
CA HIS A 82 1.59 0.54 -17.22
C HIS A 82 0.60 -0.38 -16.52
N LEU A 83 -0.05 0.13 -15.49
CA LEU A 83 -0.97 -0.63 -14.66
C LEU A 83 -2.41 -0.53 -15.20
N PRO A 84 -3.28 -1.53 -14.95
CA PRO A 84 -4.65 -1.49 -15.40
C PRO A 84 -5.46 -0.44 -14.64
N VAL A 85 -6.16 0.40 -15.39
CA VAL A 85 -7.14 1.36 -14.92
C VAL A 85 -8.52 0.72 -14.99
N ILE A 86 -9.23 0.70 -13.86
CA ILE A 86 -10.55 0.07 -13.73
C ILE A 86 -11.50 1.12 -13.19
N LEU A 87 -12.39 1.59 -14.03
CA LEU A 87 -13.34 2.63 -13.70
C LEU A 87 -14.77 2.11 -13.72
N LYS A 88 -15.58 2.55 -12.78
CA LYS A 88 -17.01 2.35 -12.79
C LYS A 88 -17.70 3.71 -12.86
N THR A 89 -18.48 3.90 -13.91
CA THR A 89 -19.23 5.12 -14.18
C THR A 89 -20.73 4.82 -14.28
N SER A 90 -21.55 5.85 -14.47
CA SER A 90 -22.98 5.70 -14.77
C SER A 90 -23.25 4.90 -16.06
N LYS A 91 -22.29 4.86 -17.00
CA LYS A 91 -22.38 4.09 -18.25
C LYS A 91 -21.87 2.64 -18.13
N GLY A 92 -21.34 2.23 -16.95
CA GLY A 92 -20.86 0.88 -16.69
C GLY A 92 -19.39 0.80 -16.29
N PHE A 93 -18.83 -0.42 -16.36
CA PHE A 93 -17.42 -0.67 -16.09
C PHE A 93 -16.59 -0.46 -17.35
N GLU A 94 -15.41 0.12 -17.16
CA GLU A 94 -14.41 0.29 -18.20
C GLU A 94 -13.03 -0.11 -17.67
N VAL A 95 -12.27 -0.89 -18.46
CA VAL A 95 -10.93 -1.38 -18.09
C VAL A 95 -10.00 -1.11 -19.27
N PHE A 96 -8.90 -0.41 -18.99
CA PHE A 96 -7.87 -0.12 -19.99
C PHE A 96 -6.48 0.03 -19.34
N SER A 97 -5.43 0.07 -20.16
CA SER A 97 -4.07 0.32 -19.67
C SER A 97 -3.85 1.80 -19.41
N SER A 98 -3.14 2.15 -18.34
CA SER A 98 -2.75 3.52 -18.02
C SER A 98 -1.87 4.18 -19.10
N GLU A 99 -1.29 3.40 -19.99
CA GLU A 99 -0.58 3.87 -21.18
C GLU A 99 -1.42 4.83 -22.04
N LYS A 100 -2.74 4.61 -22.08
CA LYS A 100 -3.68 5.44 -22.83
C LYS A 100 -3.94 6.82 -22.22
N LEU A 101 -3.53 7.02 -20.96
CA LEU A 101 -3.65 8.30 -20.25
C LEU A 101 -2.42 9.17 -20.33
N VAL A 102 -1.38 8.70 -21.03
CA VAL A 102 -0.13 9.43 -21.25
C VAL A 102 0.22 9.44 -22.74
N ASP A 103 0.91 10.47 -23.19
CA ASP A 103 1.42 10.56 -24.55
C ASP A 103 2.85 9.99 -24.69
N GLU A 104 3.45 10.13 -25.87
CA GLU A 104 4.83 9.68 -26.16
C GLU A 104 5.89 10.40 -25.31
N HIS A 105 5.54 11.55 -24.73
CA HIS A 105 6.40 12.34 -23.85
C HIS A 105 6.10 12.11 -22.36
N HIS A 106 5.25 11.12 -22.02
CA HIS A 106 4.78 10.83 -20.65
C HIS A 106 3.97 11.99 -20.03
N GLU A 107 3.43 12.89 -20.85
CA GLU A 107 2.51 13.93 -20.39
C GLU A 107 1.06 13.41 -20.35
N PRO A 108 0.23 13.90 -19.42
CA PRO A 108 -1.15 13.46 -19.28
C PRO A 108 -1.99 13.72 -20.53
N ALA A 109 -2.39 12.66 -21.22
CA ALA A 109 -3.24 12.69 -22.41
C ALA A 109 -4.71 12.41 -22.08
N ILE A 110 -5.60 12.84 -22.97
CA ILE A 110 -7.04 12.55 -22.84
C ILE A 110 -7.34 11.22 -23.54
N TYR A 111 -7.79 10.24 -22.76
CA TYR A 111 -8.32 8.98 -23.28
C TYR A 111 -9.83 9.08 -23.50
N LYS A 112 -10.27 8.78 -24.72
CA LYS A 112 -11.68 8.76 -25.12
C LYS A 112 -12.25 7.35 -24.95
N GLY A 113 -12.99 7.15 -23.87
CA GLY A 113 -13.71 5.92 -23.59
C GLY A 113 -15.22 6.16 -23.53
N ASN A 114 -15.88 5.63 -22.49
CA ASN A 114 -17.28 5.98 -22.20
C ASN A 114 -17.47 7.47 -21.88
N PHE A 115 -16.44 8.06 -21.32
CA PHE A 115 -16.24 9.49 -21.11
C PHE A 115 -14.82 9.85 -21.55
N ASP A 116 -14.50 11.14 -21.57
CA ASP A 116 -13.14 11.61 -21.77
C ASP A 116 -12.42 11.61 -20.41
N TYR A 117 -11.34 10.83 -20.28
CA TYR A 117 -10.58 10.69 -19.05
C TYR A 117 -9.21 11.33 -19.17
N LYS A 118 -8.74 11.93 -18.09
CA LYS A 118 -7.40 12.49 -17.97
C LYS A 118 -6.83 12.21 -16.59
N LEU A 119 -5.53 11.96 -16.52
CA LEU A 119 -4.81 11.84 -15.25
C LEU A 119 -4.49 13.23 -14.71
N ILE A 120 -5.05 13.59 -13.56
CA ILE A 120 -4.83 14.89 -12.91
C ILE A 120 -4.41 14.62 -11.47
N GLU A 121 -3.23 15.09 -11.09
CA GLU A 121 -2.63 14.88 -9.76
C GLU A 121 -2.56 13.39 -9.34
N GLY A 122 -2.33 12.48 -10.29
CA GLY A 122 -2.27 11.05 -10.03
C GLY A 122 -3.63 10.36 -9.88
N LYS A 123 -4.74 11.05 -10.13
CA LYS A 123 -6.10 10.50 -10.12
C LYS A 123 -6.74 10.60 -11.49
N THR A 124 -7.49 9.57 -11.87
CA THR A 124 -8.28 9.62 -13.10
C THR A 124 -9.51 10.50 -12.88
N LYS A 125 -9.69 11.51 -13.73
CA LYS A 125 -10.83 12.43 -13.73
C LYS A 125 -11.53 12.39 -15.05
N ILE A 126 -12.86 12.66 -15.02
CA ILE A 126 -13.63 12.91 -16.24
C ILE A 126 -13.45 14.37 -16.63
N VAL A 127 -13.17 14.59 -17.90
CA VAL A 127 -12.94 15.93 -18.46
C VAL A 127 -13.91 16.21 -19.59
N ASP A 128 -14.15 17.49 -19.86
CA ASP A 128 -14.91 17.96 -21.01
C ASP A 128 -14.05 17.93 -22.30
N ALA A 129 -14.66 18.28 -23.44
CA ALA A 129 -13.97 18.35 -24.72
C ALA A 129 -12.82 19.38 -24.76
N ASN A 130 -12.77 20.30 -23.80
CA ASN A 130 -11.72 21.30 -23.65
C ASN A 130 -10.61 20.88 -22.68
N GLY A 131 -10.76 19.71 -22.05
CA GLY A 131 -9.82 19.17 -21.06
C GLY A 131 -10.00 19.71 -19.63
N ASN A 132 -11.10 20.43 -19.36
CA ASN A 132 -11.43 20.89 -18.01
C ASN A 132 -12.15 19.77 -17.25
N ILE A 133 -11.98 19.77 -15.91
CA ILE A 133 -12.60 18.73 -15.06
C ILE A 133 -14.13 18.93 -15.05
N ASP A 134 -14.85 17.86 -15.40
CA ASP A 134 -16.28 17.76 -15.10
C ASP A 134 -16.45 17.23 -13.67
N GLU A 135 -16.70 18.17 -12.73
CA GLU A 135 -16.82 17.83 -11.32
C GLU A 135 -18.02 16.95 -11.00
N GLU A 136 -19.16 17.14 -11.71
CA GLU A 136 -20.38 16.36 -11.46
C GLU A 136 -20.22 14.92 -11.93
N ALA A 137 -19.69 14.73 -13.12
CA ALA A 137 -19.42 13.39 -13.65
C ALA A 137 -18.29 12.70 -12.85
N SER A 138 -17.27 13.46 -12.44
CA SER A 138 -16.15 12.93 -11.63
C SER A 138 -16.57 12.51 -10.23
N LYS A 139 -17.58 13.11 -9.61
CA LYS A 139 -18.16 12.66 -8.33
C LYS A 139 -18.84 11.29 -8.40
N GLN A 140 -19.31 10.89 -9.59
CA GLN A 140 -19.95 9.60 -9.83
C GLN A 140 -18.95 8.53 -10.34
N LEU A 141 -17.69 8.92 -10.50
CA LEU A 141 -16.62 8.03 -10.93
C LEU A 141 -16.08 7.25 -9.73
N TRP A 142 -16.19 5.93 -9.77
CA TRP A 142 -15.54 5.03 -8.83
C TRP A 142 -14.28 4.47 -9.48
N ASP A 143 -13.15 4.82 -8.91
CA ASP A 143 -11.84 4.39 -9.39
C ASP A 143 -11.36 3.17 -8.58
N PHE A 144 -11.29 2.02 -9.24
CA PHE A 144 -10.76 0.76 -8.71
C PHE A 144 -9.43 0.39 -9.37
N SER A 145 -8.74 1.37 -9.92
CA SER A 145 -7.49 1.16 -10.65
C SER A 145 -6.41 0.56 -9.75
N ILE A 146 -5.55 -0.24 -10.35
CA ILE A 146 -4.37 -0.75 -9.67
C ILE A 146 -3.27 0.30 -9.81
N THR A 147 -3.01 1.01 -8.72
CA THR A 147 -1.91 1.98 -8.64
C THR A 147 -0.60 1.28 -8.24
N LYS A 148 0.51 2.01 -8.30
CA LYS A 148 1.83 1.54 -7.87
C LYS A 148 1.81 1.03 -6.41
N ASN A 149 1.12 1.73 -5.50
CA ASN A 149 1.01 1.32 -4.10
C ASN A 149 0.20 0.03 -3.96
N VAL A 150 -0.90 -0.10 -4.68
CA VAL A 150 -1.73 -1.32 -4.69
C VAL A 150 -0.93 -2.51 -5.26
N ALA A 151 -0.24 -2.32 -6.37
CA ALA A 151 0.60 -3.35 -6.97
C ALA A 151 1.74 -3.78 -6.03
N SER A 152 2.40 -2.81 -5.37
CA SER A 152 3.43 -3.10 -4.35
C SER A 152 2.87 -3.86 -3.15
N LEU A 153 1.64 -3.53 -2.71
CA LEU A 153 0.96 -4.26 -1.65
C LEU A 153 0.69 -5.72 -2.05
N PHE A 154 0.27 -5.99 -3.31
CA PHE A 154 0.15 -7.37 -3.82
C PHE A 154 1.49 -8.12 -3.77
N VAL A 155 2.56 -7.48 -4.22
CA VAL A 155 3.91 -8.05 -4.19
C VAL A 155 4.34 -8.33 -2.74
N SER A 156 4.13 -7.40 -1.82
CA SER A 156 4.49 -7.58 -0.41
C SER A 156 3.72 -8.72 0.26
N VAL A 157 2.43 -8.85 -0.02
CA VAL A 157 1.60 -9.96 0.48
C VAL A 157 2.06 -11.30 -0.11
N PHE A 158 2.39 -11.33 -1.39
CA PHE A 158 2.93 -12.53 -2.03
C PHE A 158 4.25 -12.96 -1.39
N ILE A 159 5.19 -12.02 -1.20
CA ILE A 159 6.46 -12.28 -0.50
C ILE A 159 6.19 -12.79 0.93
N LEU A 160 5.29 -12.14 1.66
CA LEU A 160 4.91 -12.53 3.01
C LEU A 160 4.41 -13.97 3.06
N LEU A 161 3.51 -14.33 2.15
CA LEU A 161 2.97 -15.69 2.07
C LEU A 161 4.06 -16.72 1.75
N VAL A 162 4.90 -16.45 0.75
CA VAL A 162 6.00 -17.34 0.36
C VAL A 162 6.97 -17.54 1.53
N VAL A 163 7.38 -16.46 2.19
CA VAL A 163 8.34 -16.52 3.30
C VAL A 163 7.77 -17.28 4.50
N LEU A 164 6.57 -16.89 4.96
CA LEU A 164 5.97 -17.53 6.14
C LEU A 164 5.55 -18.97 5.90
N LEU A 165 5.02 -19.28 4.71
CA LEU A 165 4.64 -20.66 4.38
C LEU A 165 5.86 -21.57 4.20
N SER A 166 6.93 -21.05 3.60
CA SER A 166 8.20 -21.79 3.46
C SER A 166 8.83 -22.08 4.82
N ALA A 167 8.87 -21.09 5.71
CA ALA A 167 9.34 -21.27 7.08
C ALA A 167 8.47 -22.30 7.84
N ALA A 168 7.14 -22.18 7.75
CA ALA A 168 6.20 -23.12 8.39
C ALA A 168 6.36 -24.55 7.85
N ALA A 169 6.57 -24.72 6.53
CA ALA A 169 6.82 -26.02 5.91
C ALA A 169 8.14 -26.63 6.37
N ALA A 170 9.19 -25.81 6.53
CA ALA A 170 10.48 -26.25 7.06
C ALA A 170 10.33 -26.75 8.51
N TYR A 171 9.62 -26.04 9.38
CA TYR A 171 9.33 -26.50 10.74
C TYR A 171 8.53 -27.81 10.78
N LYS A 172 7.59 -27.98 9.86
CA LYS A 172 6.82 -29.21 9.77
C LYS A 172 7.68 -30.41 9.36
N LYS A 173 8.69 -30.18 8.49
CA LYS A 173 9.58 -31.24 7.98
C LYS A 173 10.68 -31.60 8.98
N THR A 174 11.32 -30.62 9.61
CA THR A 174 12.47 -30.83 10.51
C THR A 174 12.08 -31.09 11.96
N GLY A 175 10.86 -30.73 12.36
CA GLY A 175 10.39 -30.82 13.75
C GLY A 175 11.16 -29.89 14.69
N VAL A 176 10.89 -30.06 16.00
CA VAL A 176 11.54 -29.26 17.08
C VAL A 176 12.90 -29.82 17.50
N LYS A 177 13.34 -30.94 16.93
CA LYS A 177 14.54 -31.68 17.39
C LYS A 177 15.82 -31.30 16.64
N SER A 178 15.72 -30.57 15.53
CA SER A 178 16.89 -30.14 14.76
C SER A 178 17.03 -28.64 14.73
N ALA A 179 18.27 -28.15 14.70
CA ALA A 179 18.55 -26.73 14.60
C ALA A 179 17.94 -26.14 13.29
N PRO A 180 17.35 -24.95 13.34
CA PRO A 180 16.80 -24.29 12.15
C PRO A 180 17.91 -23.98 11.14
N LYS A 181 17.60 -24.07 9.83
CA LYS A 181 18.55 -23.81 8.75
C LYS A 181 17.96 -22.87 7.70
N GLY A 182 18.81 -22.08 7.05
CA GLY A 182 18.40 -21.20 5.95
C GLY A 182 17.38 -20.16 6.37
N LEU A 183 16.30 -19.99 5.61
CA LEU A 183 15.24 -19.02 5.86
C LEU A 183 14.57 -19.20 7.23
N GLN A 184 14.43 -20.43 7.70
CA GLN A 184 13.90 -20.75 9.03
C GLN A 184 14.76 -20.13 10.13
N SER A 185 16.11 -20.28 10.03
CA SER A 185 17.06 -19.70 11.01
C SER A 185 17.05 -18.17 11.01
N PHE A 186 16.79 -17.56 9.85
CA PHE A 186 16.68 -16.11 9.73
C PHE A 186 15.36 -15.59 10.35
N MET A 187 14.26 -16.30 10.13
CA MET A 187 12.93 -15.87 10.61
C MET A 187 12.72 -16.11 12.10
N GLU A 188 13.37 -17.12 12.66
CA GLU A 188 13.17 -17.53 14.06
C GLU A 188 13.47 -16.44 15.08
N PRO A 189 14.61 -15.73 15.04
CA PRO A 189 14.90 -14.64 15.97
C PRO A 189 13.84 -13.53 15.93
N ILE A 190 13.33 -13.20 14.73
CA ILE A 190 12.33 -12.15 14.56
C ILE A 190 10.98 -12.60 15.14
N ILE A 191 10.61 -13.85 14.89
CA ILE A 191 9.35 -14.41 15.45
C ILE A 191 9.44 -14.52 16.98
N LEU A 192 10.59 -14.92 17.52
CA LEU A 192 10.83 -14.97 18.94
C LEU A 192 10.81 -13.58 19.57
N PHE A 193 11.44 -12.59 18.93
CA PHE A 193 11.36 -11.20 19.36
C PHE A 193 9.90 -10.71 19.48
N VAL A 194 9.08 -10.90 18.45
CA VAL A 194 7.66 -10.50 18.52
C VAL A 194 6.92 -11.25 19.60
N ARG A 195 7.26 -12.53 19.86
CA ARG A 195 6.63 -13.33 20.91
C ARG A 195 7.04 -12.86 22.31
N ASP A 196 8.33 -12.76 22.53
CA ASP A 196 8.90 -12.63 23.87
C ASP A 196 8.95 -11.18 24.34
N GLU A 197 9.24 -10.25 23.44
CA GLU A 197 9.37 -8.83 23.78
C GLU A 197 8.06 -8.03 23.55
N VAL A 198 7.15 -8.54 22.68
CA VAL A 198 5.91 -7.81 22.38
C VAL A 198 4.68 -8.55 22.92
N ALA A 199 4.48 -9.81 22.51
CA ALA A 199 3.22 -10.49 22.80
C ALA A 199 3.09 -10.93 24.27
N ILE A 200 4.12 -11.56 24.83
CA ILE A 200 4.07 -12.09 26.19
C ILE A 200 3.99 -10.98 27.25
N PRO A 201 4.82 -9.91 27.19
CA PRO A 201 4.74 -8.85 28.21
C PRO A 201 3.41 -8.08 28.19
N ASN A 202 2.82 -7.85 27.01
CA ASN A 202 1.62 -7.01 26.87
C ASN A 202 0.31 -7.78 26.94
N ILE A 203 0.27 -9.04 26.51
CA ILE A 203 -0.97 -9.85 26.42
C ILE A 203 -0.99 -10.95 27.49
N GLY A 204 0.18 -11.33 27.98
CA GLY A 204 0.38 -12.45 28.92
C GLY A 204 0.55 -13.79 28.21
N ALA A 205 1.39 -14.67 28.78
CA ALA A 205 1.80 -15.94 28.18
C ALA A 205 0.61 -16.86 27.82
N LYS A 206 -0.47 -16.84 28.59
CA LYS A 206 -1.66 -17.68 28.34
C LYS A 206 -2.42 -17.30 27.09
N LYS A 207 -2.47 -16.00 26.75
CA LYS A 207 -3.28 -15.47 25.63
C LYS A 207 -2.42 -15.11 24.39
N ALA A 208 -1.12 -14.89 24.57
CA ALA A 208 -0.20 -14.48 23.50
C ALA A 208 -0.31 -15.38 22.26
N GLY A 209 -0.34 -16.71 22.43
CA GLY A 209 -0.43 -17.66 21.33
C GLY A 209 -1.67 -17.50 20.43
N LYS A 210 -2.77 -16.97 20.98
CA LYS A 210 -4.00 -16.69 20.21
C LYS A 210 -3.81 -15.51 19.24
N TYR A 211 -3.08 -14.48 19.66
CA TYR A 211 -2.89 -13.23 18.92
C TYR A 211 -1.62 -13.23 18.07
N MET A 212 -0.68 -14.16 18.31
CA MET A 212 0.58 -14.27 17.53
C MET A 212 0.38 -14.24 16.01
N PRO A 213 -0.58 -14.98 15.41
CA PRO A 213 -0.78 -14.92 13.97
C PRO A 213 -1.12 -13.50 13.46
N PHE A 214 -1.93 -12.76 14.21
CA PHE A 214 -2.31 -11.39 13.87
C PHE A 214 -1.12 -10.43 14.02
N LEU A 215 -0.41 -10.50 15.14
CA LEU A 215 0.76 -9.67 15.40
C LEU A 215 1.87 -9.89 14.36
N LEU A 216 2.17 -11.16 14.05
CA LEU A 216 3.16 -11.50 13.02
C LEU A 216 2.73 -11.02 11.63
N THR A 217 1.44 -11.13 11.30
CA THR A 217 0.94 -10.64 10.00
C THR A 217 1.15 -9.13 9.87
N ILE A 218 0.74 -8.33 10.85
CA ILE A 218 0.92 -6.88 10.81
C ILE A 218 2.39 -6.52 10.82
N PHE A 219 3.18 -7.12 11.71
CA PHE A 219 4.61 -6.85 11.83
C PHE A 219 5.34 -7.08 10.51
N PHE A 220 5.18 -8.26 9.92
CA PHE A 220 5.87 -8.57 8.66
C PHE A 220 5.31 -7.83 7.47
N LEU A 221 4.01 -7.52 7.44
CA LEU A 221 3.42 -6.70 6.38
C LEU A 221 4.05 -5.31 6.38
N ILE A 222 4.13 -4.66 7.53
CA ILE A 222 4.77 -3.34 7.66
C ILE A 222 6.26 -3.44 7.33
N LEU A 223 6.96 -4.44 7.88
CA LEU A 223 8.40 -4.63 7.66
C LEU A 223 8.74 -4.80 6.18
N ILE A 224 8.01 -5.68 5.47
CA ILE A 224 8.25 -5.93 4.04
C ILE A 224 7.95 -4.69 3.21
N ASN A 225 6.84 -3.99 3.48
CA ASN A 225 6.52 -2.75 2.76
C ASN A 225 7.56 -1.65 3.00
N ASN A 226 8.10 -1.52 4.21
CA ASN A 226 9.19 -0.58 4.48
C ASN A 226 10.47 -0.97 3.72
N PHE A 227 10.83 -2.25 3.69
CA PHE A 227 11.98 -2.70 2.89
C PHE A 227 11.78 -2.47 1.40
N LEU A 228 10.59 -2.76 0.87
CA LEU A 228 10.28 -2.47 -0.54
C LEU A 228 10.33 -0.97 -0.83
N GLY A 229 9.85 -0.13 0.09
CA GLY A 229 9.92 1.32 -0.05
C GLY A 229 11.35 1.88 -0.09
N LEU A 230 12.32 1.21 0.54
CA LEU A 230 13.73 1.61 0.51
C LEU A 230 14.44 1.26 -0.80
N ILE A 231 13.91 0.32 -1.57
CA ILE A 231 14.49 -0.08 -2.87
C ILE A 231 13.98 0.88 -3.94
N PRO A 232 14.86 1.68 -4.60
CA PRO A 232 14.43 2.71 -5.55
C PRO A 232 14.03 2.18 -6.94
N PHE A 233 14.03 0.87 -7.14
CA PHE A 233 13.69 0.22 -8.42
C PHE A 233 12.73 -0.95 -8.19
N PHE A 234 12.12 -1.42 -9.27
CA PHE A 234 11.20 -2.57 -9.22
C PHE A 234 11.84 -3.80 -8.52
N PRO A 235 11.10 -4.50 -7.61
CA PRO A 235 9.70 -4.32 -7.20
C PRO A 235 9.47 -3.31 -6.07
N GLY A 236 10.41 -2.43 -5.80
CA GLY A 236 10.34 -1.40 -4.77
C GLY A 236 9.87 -0.04 -5.28
N GLY A 237 10.22 1.01 -4.54
CA GLY A 237 9.93 2.40 -4.89
C GLY A 237 8.50 2.87 -4.62
N ALA A 238 7.66 2.03 -4.00
CA ALA A 238 6.32 2.42 -3.58
C ALA A 238 6.29 2.74 -2.08
N ASN A 239 5.76 3.89 -1.71
CA ASN A 239 5.64 4.32 -0.31
C ASN A 239 4.31 3.89 0.30
N VAL A 240 4.06 2.58 0.36
CA VAL A 240 2.80 2.02 0.89
C VAL A 240 2.60 2.38 2.36
N SER A 241 3.65 2.29 3.18
CA SER A 241 3.58 2.58 4.62
C SER A 241 3.40 4.07 4.92
N GLY A 242 3.76 4.97 4.00
CA GLY A 242 3.50 6.40 4.08
C GLY A 242 2.08 6.80 3.65
N ASN A 243 1.33 5.89 3.05
CA ASN A 243 -0.06 6.14 2.66
C ASN A 243 -0.97 6.14 3.90
N ILE A 244 -1.70 7.27 4.11
CA ILE A 244 -2.58 7.45 5.28
C ILE A 244 -3.73 6.44 5.26
N ALA A 245 -4.29 6.12 4.10
CA ALA A 245 -5.38 5.14 3.99
C ALA A 245 -4.93 3.75 4.45
N PHE A 246 -3.73 3.32 4.05
CA PHE A 246 -3.13 2.06 4.49
C PHE A 246 -2.92 2.02 6.01
N THR A 247 -2.26 3.03 6.58
CA THR A 247 -1.94 3.06 8.01
C THR A 247 -3.19 3.23 8.88
N MET A 248 -4.15 4.04 8.44
CA MET A 248 -5.44 4.18 9.13
C MET A 248 -6.22 2.87 9.14
N THR A 249 -6.24 2.14 8.03
CA THR A 249 -6.89 0.83 7.97
C THR A 249 -6.28 -0.17 8.94
N LEU A 250 -4.94 -0.24 9.01
CA LEU A 250 -4.28 -1.09 10.00
C LEU A 250 -4.64 -0.67 11.44
N ALA A 251 -4.69 0.64 11.72
CA ALA A 251 -5.09 1.16 13.03
C ALA A 251 -6.53 0.77 13.39
N VAL A 252 -7.47 0.88 12.45
CA VAL A 252 -8.87 0.45 12.64
C VAL A 252 -8.94 -1.05 12.92
N PHE A 253 -8.17 -1.87 12.23
CA PHE A 253 -8.11 -3.31 12.53
C PHE A 253 -7.62 -3.60 13.95
N VAL A 254 -6.53 -2.95 14.35
CA VAL A 254 -6.00 -3.08 15.72
C VAL A 254 -7.04 -2.62 16.73
N PHE A 255 -7.69 -1.49 16.49
CA PHE A 255 -8.77 -0.98 17.34
C PHE A 255 -9.91 -1.99 17.50
N ILE A 256 -10.41 -2.56 16.40
CA ILE A 256 -11.47 -3.57 16.43
C ILE A 256 -11.02 -4.81 17.23
N VAL A 257 -9.83 -5.33 16.96
CA VAL A 257 -9.32 -6.53 17.64
C VAL A 257 -9.14 -6.29 19.12
N VAL A 258 -8.62 -5.12 19.54
CA VAL A 258 -8.45 -4.76 20.94
C VAL A 258 -9.81 -4.68 21.64
N ASN A 259 -10.77 -3.94 21.07
CA ASN A 259 -12.08 -3.75 21.69
C ASN A 259 -12.89 -5.06 21.79
N VAL A 260 -12.90 -5.88 20.73
CA VAL A 260 -13.58 -7.19 20.74
C VAL A 260 -12.91 -8.19 21.70
N SER A 261 -11.62 -8.03 21.96
CA SER A 261 -10.83 -8.92 22.82
C SER A 261 -10.75 -8.44 24.25
N ALA A 262 -11.23 -7.24 24.54
CA ALA A 262 -11.16 -6.59 25.84
C ALA A 262 -11.95 -7.34 26.92
N ASN A 263 -11.45 -7.27 28.14
CA ASN A 263 -12.13 -7.81 29.32
C ASN A 263 -13.08 -6.76 29.94
N LYS A 264 -13.92 -7.18 30.88
CA LYS A 264 -14.82 -6.29 31.60
C LYS A 264 -14.10 -5.12 32.28
N SER A 265 -12.93 -5.37 32.88
CA SER A 265 -12.08 -4.34 33.51
C SER A 265 -11.48 -3.30 32.52
N TYR A 266 -11.58 -3.50 31.24
CA TYR A 266 -11.16 -2.51 30.23
C TYR A 266 -12.27 -1.47 29.98
N TRP A 267 -13.54 -1.88 30.23
CA TRP A 267 -14.70 -1.05 29.97
C TRP A 267 -15.24 -0.35 31.25
N GLU A 268 -14.76 -0.75 32.42
CA GLU A 268 -14.98 -0.12 33.72
C GLU A 268 -13.87 0.86 34.06
#